data_9a438c63404869c2858b09a7767aacc0
#
_entry.id   9a438c63404869c2858b09a7767aacc0
#
_cell.length_a   1.000
_cell.length_b   1.000
_cell.length_c   1.000
_cell.angle_alpha   90.00
_cell.angle_beta   90.00
_cell.angle_gamma   90.00
#
_symmetry.space_group_name_H-M   'P 1'
#
loop_
_entity.id
_entity.type
_entity.pdbx_description
1 polymer ?
#
loop_
_entity_poly.entity_id
_entity_poly.type
_entity_poly.pdbx_seq_one_letter_code
_entity_poly.pdbx_strand_id
1 'polypeptide(L)'
;MSGCAWRVYHHDGRVVNWIESPVPKTPISLAIFLHEIGHHAIGFNTYKKRCEEEYHVWVWALNEMRRLRVEPDARVHKRFQLSMQYAVGKAMRRGAKQLPILLHQFLPQAA
;
A
#
# COMPACT_ATOMS: atom_id res chain seq x y z
N MET A 1 8.34 6.69 9.90
CA MET A 1 8.03 5.23 9.96
C MET A 1 7.61 4.78 8.59
N SER A 2 8.31 3.82 8.01
CA SER A 2 8.07 3.34 6.65
C SER A 2 8.46 1.87 6.54
N GLY A 3 8.14 1.25 5.41
CA GLY A 3 8.47 -0.13 5.16
C GLY A 3 8.73 -0.36 3.68
N CYS A 4 9.12 -1.57 3.36
CA CYS A 4 9.44 -1.98 2.00
C CYS A 4 9.14 -3.47 1.83
N ALA A 5 8.72 -3.85 0.63
CA ALA A 5 8.49 -5.25 0.26
C ALA A 5 9.19 -5.53 -1.05
N TRP A 6 9.86 -6.68 -1.12
CA TRP A 6 10.53 -7.08 -2.36
C TRP A 6 10.63 -8.59 -2.46
N ARG A 7 10.97 -9.06 -3.64
CA ARG A 7 11.08 -10.49 -3.94
C ARG A 7 12.45 -10.77 -4.53
N VAL A 8 13.08 -11.86 -4.07
CA VAL A 8 14.38 -12.30 -4.56
C VAL A 8 14.19 -13.62 -5.32
N TYR A 9 14.70 -13.67 -6.54
CA TYR A 9 14.69 -14.85 -7.37
C TYR A 9 16.09 -15.45 -7.36
N HIS A 10 16.22 -16.68 -6.84
CA HIS A 10 17.49 -17.38 -6.80
C HIS A 10 17.72 -18.20 -8.06
N HIS A 11 18.99 -18.45 -8.39
CA HIS A 11 19.35 -19.23 -9.58
C HIS A 11 18.80 -20.65 -9.58
N ASP A 12 18.58 -21.23 -8.39
CA ASP A 12 18.01 -22.58 -8.25
C ASP A 12 16.48 -22.61 -8.37
N GLY A 13 15.87 -21.51 -8.70
CA GLY A 13 14.42 -21.41 -8.86
C GLY A 13 13.66 -21.02 -7.60
N ARG A 14 14.33 -20.93 -6.45
CA ARG A 14 13.67 -20.49 -5.22
C ARG A 14 13.27 -19.02 -5.32
N VAL A 15 12.10 -18.70 -4.77
CA VAL A 15 11.62 -17.32 -4.66
C VAL A 15 11.43 -17.02 -3.20
N VAL A 16 12.05 -15.94 -2.73
CA VAL A 16 11.95 -15.50 -1.33
C VAL A 16 11.29 -14.14 -1.28
N ASN A 17 10.23 -14.05 -0.50
CA ASN A 17 9.51 -12.79 -0.26
C ASN A 17 10.06 -12.13 0.99
N TRP A 18 10.47 -10.88 0.86
CA TRP A 18 11.05 -10.11 1.94
C TRP A 18 10.19 -8.89 2.26
N ILE A 19 10.14 -8.55 3.54
CA ILE A 19 9.62 -7.26 3.97
C ILE A 19 10.61 -6.62 4.94
N GLU A 20 10.61 -5.29 4.96
CA GLU A 20 11.27 -4.48 5.97
C GLU A 20 10.18 -3.58 6.56
N SER A 21 9.99 -3.64 7.87
CA SER A 21 8.87 -2.98 8.52
C SER A 21 9.19 -2.74 9.99
N PRO A 22 8.62 -1.69 10.60
CA PRO A 22 8.65 -1.57 12.05
C PRO A 22 7.99 -2.77 12.71
N VAL A 23 8.43 -3.10 13.92
CA VAL A 23 7.77 -4.14 14.72
C VAL A 23 6.34 -3.67 15.03
N PRO A 24 5.31 -4.51 14.79
CA PRO A 24 3.90 -4.08 14.95
C PRO A 24 3.50 -4.02 16.43
N LYS A 25 3.70 -2.87 17.06
CA LYS A 25 3.37 -2.63 18.47
C LYS A 25 2.17 -1.71 18.66
N THR A 26 1.78 -0.95 17.65
CA THR A 26 0.69 0.03 17.69
C THR A 26 -0.18 -0.16 16.45
N PRO A 27 -1.40 0.40 16.40
CA PRO A 27 -2.20 0.31 15.17
C PRO A 27 -1.45 0.82 13.93
N ILE A 28 -0.71 1.92 14.03
CA ILE A 28 0.01 2.46 12.87
C ILE A 28 1.17 1.54 12.44
N SER A 29 1.95 1.00 13.37
CA SER A 29 3.03 0.08 13.01
C SER A 29 2.49 -1.24 12.47
N LEU A 30 1.36 -1.72 12.99
CA LEU A 30 0.69 -2.90 12.44
C LEU A 30 0.20 -2.63 11.02
N ALA A 31 -0.38 -1.46 10.77
CA ALA A 31 -0.85 -1.08 9.44
C ALA A 31 0.30 -1.10 8.42
N ILE A 32 1.45 -0.55 8.79
CA ILE A 32 2.62 -0.52 7.91
C ILE A 32 3.14 -1.94 7.66
N PHE A 33 3.21 -2.76 8.70
CA PHE A 33 3.60 -4.17 8.59
C PHE A 33 2.67 -4.92 7.63
N LEU A 34 1.35 -4.78 7.81
CA LEU A 34 0.37 -5.44 6.95
C LEU A 34 0.38 -4.88 5.53
N HIS A 35 0.65 -3.59 5.36
CA HIS A 35 0.80 -2.99 4.05
C HIS A 35 1.93 -3.66 3.25
N GLU A 36 3.07 -3.92 3.88
CA GLU A 36 4.18 -4.59 3.22
C GLU A 36 3.85 -6.06 2.90
N ILE A 37 3.20 -6.78 3.83
CA ILE A 37 2.71 -8.13 3.57
C ILE A 37 1.68 -8.10 2.42
N GLY A 38 0.85 -7.08 2.39
CA GLY A 38 -0.17 -6.90 1.35
C GLY A 38 0.39 -6.86 -0.06
N HIS A 39 1.57 -6.28 -0.25
CA HIS A 39 2.24 -6.31 -1.56
C HIS A 39 2.50 -7.74 -2.03
N HIS A 40 2.85 -8.64 -1.11
CA HIS A 40 3.05 -10.04 -1.46
C HIS A 40 1.72 -10.78 -1.64
N ALA A 41 0.71 -10.46 -0.82
CA ALA A 41 -0.61 -11.08 -0.90
C ALA A 41 -1.34 -10.73 -2.20
N ILE A 42 -1.32 -9.46 -2.59
CA ILE A 42 -1.94 -8.98 -3.83
C ILE A 42 -1.07 -9.40 -5.03
N GLY A 43 0.24 -9.38 -4.87
CA GLY A 43 1.19 -9.69 -5.94
C GLY A 43 1.68 -8.42 -6.65
N PHE A 44 2.96 -8.45 -7.03
CA PHE A 44 3.54 -7.36 -7.80
C PHE A 44 3.03 -7.45 -9.24
N ASN A 45 2.74 -6.31 -9.85
CA ASN A 45 2.26 -6.21 -11.24
C ASN A 45 0.89 -6.86 -11.49
N THR A 46 0.11 -7.14 -10.45
CA THR A 46 -1.29 -7.57 -10.60
C THR A 46 -2.13 -6.46 -11.20
N TYR A 47 -1.86 -5.22 -10.82
CA TYR A 47 -2.51 -4.04 -11.36
C TYR A 47 -1.57 -3.30 -12.29
N LYS A 48 -2.11 -2.75 -13.37
CA LYS A 48 -1.33 -2.08 -14.40
C LYS A 48 -0.65 -0.81 -13.89
N LYS A 49 -1.33 -0.08 -13.00
CA LYS A 49 -0.82 1.16 -12.43
C LYS A 49 -0.36 0.94 -10.99
N ARG A 50 0.80 1.51 -10.63
CA ARG A 50 1.33 1.42 -9.26
C ARG A 50 0.38 1.99 -8.22
N CYS A 51 -0.28 3.11 -8.52
CA CYS A 51 -1.23 3.72 -7.59
C CYS A 51 -2.46 2.83 -7.36
N GLU A 52 -2.88 2.07 -8.34
CA GLU A 52 -3.94 1.08 -8.21
C GLU A 52 -3.51 -0.05 -7.26
N GLU A 53 -2.30 -0.57 -7.46
CA GLU A 53 -1.75 -1.60 -6.57
C GLU A 53 -1.70 -1.09 -5.14
N GLU A 54 -1.19 0.12 -4.91
CA GLU A 54 -1.12 0.73 -3.58
C GLU A 54 -2.49 0.82 -2.92
N TYR A 55 -3.51 1.22 -3.67
CA TYR A 55 -4.87 1.30 -3.13
C TYR A 55 -5.35 -0.06 -2.63
N HIS A 56 -5.23 -1.08 -3.47
CA HIS A 56 -5.72 -2.42 -3.12
C HIS A 56 -4.91 -3.03 -1.98
N VAL A 57 -3.60 -2.75 -1.92
CA VAL A 57 -2.75 -3.19 -0.81
C VAL A 57 -3.20 -2.55 0.50
N TRP A 58 -3.49 -1.24 0.50
CA TRP A 58 -3.98 -0.55 1.69
C TRP A 58 -5.35 -1.08 2.14
N VAL A 59 -6.27 -1.30 1.19
CA VAL A 59 -7.59 -1.86 1.53
C VAL A 59 -7.42 -3.25 2.14
N TRP A 60 -6.56 -4.07 1.56
CA TRP A 60 -6.24 -5.39 2.11
C TRP A 60 -5.71 -5.28 3.54
N ALA A 61 -4.77 -4.36 3.78
CA ALA A 61 -4.17 -4.17 5.10
C ALA A 61 -5.20 -3.72 6.13
N LEU A 62 -6.07 -2.78 5.77
CA LEU A 62 -7.12 -2.31 6.68
C LEU A 62 -8.11 -3.42 7.02
N ASN A 63 -8.47 -4.24 6.04
CA ASN A 63 -9.36 -5.38 6.27
C ASN A 63 -8.70 -6.44 7.16
N GLU A 64 -7.39 -6.67 6.99
CA GLU A 64 -6.64 -7.58 7.87
C GLU A 64 -6.56 -7.06 9.30
N MET A 65 -6.39 -5.74 9.50
CA MET A 65 -6.45 -5.15 10.83
C MET A 65 -7.78 -5.47 11.51
N ARG A 66 -8.89 -5.27 10.78
CA ARG A 66 -10.23 -5.55 11.32
C ARG A 66 -10.41 -7.03 11.62
N ARG A 67 -9.90 -7.90 10.76
CA ARG A 67 -9.93 -9.35 10.98
C ARG A 67 -9.18 -9.72 12.26
N LEU A 68 -8.08 -9.05 12.55
CA LEU A 68 -7.28 -9.23 13.76
C LEU A 68 -7.88 -8.48 14.97
N ARG A 69 -9.03 -7.84 14.80
CA ARG A 69 -9.73 -7.07 15.83
C ARG A 69 -8.94 -5.85 16.33
N VAL A 70 -8.14 -5.26 15.44
CA VAL A 70 -7.46 -3.99 15.67
C VAL A 70 -8.09 -2.97 14.75
N GLU A 71 -8.93 -2.10 15.30
CA GLU A 71 -9.62 -1.10 14.47
C GLU A 71 -8.63 -0.06 13.97
N PRO A 72 -8.61 0.23 12.65
CA PRO A 72 -7.80 1.32 12.13
C PRO A 72 -8.19 2.65 12.78
N ASP A 73 -7.23 3.29 13.42
CA ASP A 73 -7.48 4.57 14.11
C ASP A 73 -7.24 5.77 13.17
N ALA A 74 -7.38 6.99 13.70
CA ALA A 74 -7.22 8.20 12.91
C ALA A 74 -5.84 8.33 12.27
N ARG A 75 -4.78 7.88 12.97
CA ARG A 75 -3.41 7.90 12.44
C ARG A 75 -3.25 6.96 11.24
N VAL A 76 -3.88 5.79 11.31
CA VAL A 76 -3.86 4.81 10.21
C VAL A 76 -4.58 5.39 9.00
N HIS A 77 -5.78 5.94 9.18
CA HIS A 77 -6.54 6.54 8.09
C HIS A 77 -5.80 7.73 7.46
N LYS A 78 -5.15 8.55 8.27
CA LYS A 78 -4.35 9.66 7.78
C LYS A 78 -3.16 9.15 6.96
N ARG A 79 -2.48 8.11 7.42
CA ARG A 79 -1.36 7.51 6.69
C ARG A 79 -1.81 6.96 5.34
N PHE A 80 -2.94 6.26 5.31
CA PHE A 80 -3.54 5.77 4.08
C PHE A 80 -3.81 6.93 3.12
N GLN A 81 -4.46 7.97 3.59
CA GLN A 81 -4.80 9.14 2.77
C GLN A 81 -3.55 9.78 2.18
N LEU A 82 -2.54 10.02 3.00
CA LEU A 82 -1.29 10.64 2.55
C LEU A 82 -0.53 9.75 1.57
N SER A 83 -0.48 8.45 1.82
CA SER A 83 0.18 7.49 0.92
C SER A 83 -0.49 7.47 -0.45
N MET A 84 -1.83 7.51 -0.48
CA MET A 84 -2.56 7.50 -1.73
C MET A 84 -2.43 8.83 -2.48
N GLN A 85 -2.46 9.95 -1.77
CA GLN A 85 -2.23 11.26 -2.39
C GLN A 85 -0.85 11.32 -3.03
N TYR A 86 0.16 10.77 -2.37
CA TYR A 86 1.51 10.68 -2.91
C TYR A 86 1.55 9.80 -4.18
N ALA A 87 0.96 8.61 -4.12
CA ALA A 87 0.98 7.67 -5.23
C ALA A 87 0.24 8.22 -6.46
N VAL A 88 -0.92 8.82 -6.26
CA VAL A 88 -1.71 9.42 -7.33
C VAL A 88 -0.98 10.64 -7.91
N GLY A 89 -0.44 11.50 -7.05
CA GLY A 89 0.34 12.65 -7.48
C GLY A 89 1.55 12.26 -8.33
N LYS A 90 2.24 11.20 -7.94
CA LYS A 90 3.38 10.67 -8.70
C LYS A 90 2.94 10.16 -10.07
N ALA A 91 1.82 9.43 -10.14
CA ALA A 91 1.27 8.95 -11.42
C ALA A 91 0.94 10.12 -12.35
N MET A 92 0.34 11.17 -11.82
CA MET A 92 0.01 12.37 -12.58
C MET A 92 1.27 13.06 -13.12
N ARG A 93 2.31 13.21 -12.29
CA ARG A 93 3.58 13.82 -12.72
C ARG A 93 4.28 13.00 -13.81
N ARG A 94 4.03 11.69 -13.85
CA ARG A 94 4.59 10.79 -14.87
C ARG A 94 3.73 10.71 -16.13
N GLY A 95 2.69 11.55 -16.22
CA GLY A 95 1.89 11.69 -17.43
C GLY A 95 0.67 10.77 -17.50
N ALA A 96 0.21 10.22 -16.38
CA ALA A 96 -1.02 9.44 -16.39
C ALA A 96 -2.19 10.30 -16.82
N LYS A 97 -2.90 9.89 -17.87
CA LYS A 97 -4.01 10.65 -18.44
C LYS A 97 -5.36 10.21 -17.87
N GLN A 98 -5.48 8.95 -17.49
CA GLN A 98 -6.71 8.40 -16.94
C GLN A 98 -6.38 7.57 -15.72
N LEU A 99 -7.12 7.80 -14.65
CA LEU A 99 -7.03 7.03 -13.42
C LEU A 99 -8.38 6.39 -13.15
N PRO A 100 -8.40 5.18 -12.55
CA PRO A 100 -9.66 4.59 -12.10
C PRO A 100 -10.44 5.55 -11.23
N ILE A 101 -11.76 5.53 -11.38
CA ILE A 101 -12.64 6.48 -10.68
C ILE A 101 -12.44 6.41 -9.17
N LEU A 102 -12.21 5.21 -8.62
CA LEU A 102 -12.01 5.04 -7.18
C LEU A 102 -10.78 5.78 -6.64
N LEU A 103 -9.83 6.16 -7.51
CA LEU A 103 -8.65 6.91 -7.10
C LEU A 103 -8.84 8.43 -7.20
N HIS A 104 -9.95 8.89 -7.79
CA HIS A 104 -10.21 10.32 -7.96
C HIS A 104 -10.32 11.05 -6.62
N GLN A 105 -10.72 10.37 -5.55
CA GLN A 105 -10.80 10.93 -4.21
C GLN A 105 -9.44 11.42 -3.68
N PHE A 106 -8.34 10.93 -4.26
CA PHE A 106 -6.97 11.28 -3.85
C PHE A 106 -6.33 12.34 -4.75
N LEU A 107 -7.04 12.81 -5.77
CA LEU A 107 -6.54 13.86 -6.63
C LEU A 107 -6.42 15.17 -5.84
N PRO A 108 -5.44 16.03 -6.19
CA PRO A 108 -5.38 17.36 -5.59
C PRO A 108 -6.68 18.11 -5.83
N GLN A 109 -7.20 18.73 -4.79
CA GLN A 109 -8.39 19.57 -4.94
C GLN A 109 -8.01 20.85 -5.67
N ALA A 110 -8.88 21.26 -6.59
CA ALA A 110 -8.73 22.56 -7.24
C ALA A 110 -8.86 23.65 -6.18
N ALA A 111 -7.89 24.56 -6.15
CA ALA A 111 -7.92 25.69 -5.24
C ALA A 111 -9.03 26.67 -5.63
#